data_c333487c9312da3a5a7bdc000419cf93
#
_entry.id   c333487c9312da3a5a7bdc000419cf93
#
_cell.length_a   1.000
_cell.length_b   1.000
_cell.length_c   1.000
_cell.angle_alpha   90.00
_cell.angle_beta   90.00
_cell.angle_gamma   90.00
#
_symmetry.space_group_name_H-M   'P 1'
#
loop_
_entity.id
_entity.type
_entity.pdbx_description
1 polymer ?
#
loop_
_entity_poly.entity_id
_entity_poly.type
_entity_poly.pdbx_seq_one_letter_code
_entity_poly.pdbx_strand_id
1 'polypeptide(L)'
;MKNIWILALALTVTNTVLAQDDEEQKRGFKKENLFMGGTVNLQFGNRITSLGISPYFGYSINKYLDVAASVNFNYTSFRDYYVPDDKLRQTVYGPGAFVRLFPVKFLFAQAQYEFNFLKQTYIPGSNNPGPKDKLTRDAHSFLIGPGYAGGRDGESKSFYYISVLWDVGNNKNSPYKDNLGRAVPIIRAGYN
;
A
#
# COMPACT_ATOMS: atom_id res chain seq x y z
N MET A 1 -9.19 16.31 -25.49
CA MET A 1 -8.65 15.42 -26.53
C MET A 1 -7.18 15.00 -26.32
N LYS A 2 -6.43 15.61 -25.38
CA LYS A 2 -5.03 15.23 -25.08
C LYS A 2 -4.84 13.87 -24.37
N ASN A 3 -5.86 13.37 -23.65
CA ASN A 3 -5.74 12.16 -22.84
C ASN A 3 -6.00 10.84 -23.58
N ILE A 4 -6.56 10.93 -24.80
CA ILE A 4 -6.85 9.75 -25.63
C ILE A 4 -5.56 9.15 -26.21
N TRP A 5 -4.58 10.00 -26.49
CA TRP A 5 -3.28 9.56 -27.03
C TRP A 5 -2.43 8.79 -26.03
N ILE A 6 -2.55 9.11 -24.73
CA ILE A 6 -1.86 8.39 -23.65
C ILE A 6 -2.46 6.98 -23.48
N LEU A 7 -3.80 6.87 -23.60
CA LEU A 7 -4.48 5.57 -23.53
C LEU A 7 -4.16 4.71 -24.76
N ALA A 8 -4.09 5.29 -25.95
CA ALA A 8 -3.72 4.60 -27.18
C ALA A 8 -2.25 4.14 -27.16
N LEU A 9 -1.34 4.94 -26.60
CA LEU A 9 0.05 4.56 -26.43
C LEU A 9 0.22 3.41 -25.41
N ALA A 10 -0.56 3.41 -24.32
CA ALA A 10 -0.56 2.31 -23.36
C ALA A 10 -1.08 0.99 -23.95
N LEU A 11 -2.11 1.05 -24.82
CA LEU A 11 -2.65 -0.13 -25.51
C LEU A 11 -1.70 -0.68 -26.60
N THR A 12 -0.91 0.16 -27.26
CA THR A 12 0.04 -0.31 -28.28
C THR A 12 1.26 -1.00 -27.65
N VAL A 13 1.68 -0.57 -26.46
CA VAL A 13 2.78 -1.23 -25.73
C VAL A 13 2.35 -2.62 -25.23
N THR A 14 1.10 -2.84 -24.88
CA THR A 14 0.62 -4.15 -24.43
C THR A 14 0.52 -5.19 -25.55
N ASN A 15 0.25 -4.78 -26.80
CA ASN A 15 0.15 -5.73 -27.93
C ASN A 15 1.52 -6.21 -28.43
N THR A 16 2.59 -5.43 -28.28
CA THR A 16 3.93 -5.86 -28.67
C THR A 16 4.56 -6.86 -27.70
N VAL A 17 4.08 -6.89 -26.45
CA VAL A 17 4.57 -7.83 -25.42
C VAL A 17 3.94 -9.22 -25.55
N LEU A 18 2.75 -9.34 -26.19
CA LEU A 18 2.06 -10.62 -26.35
C LEU A 18 2.36 -11.37 -27.66
N ALA A 19 3.12 -10.76 -28.58
CA ALA A 19 3.36 -11.31 -29.93
C ALA A 19 4.72 -11.99 -30.11
N GLN A 20 5.50 -12.17 -29.04
CA GLN A 20 6.77 -12.88 -29.10
C GLN A 20 6.70 -14.19 -28.30
N ASP A 21 5.89 -15.14 -28.79
CA ASP A 21 6.11 -16.54 -28.55
C ASP A 21 6.87 -17.09 -29.76
N ASP A 22 8.09 -17.45 -29.52
CA ASP A 22 8.88 -18.58 -29.95
C ASP A 22 10.36 -18.22 -30.10
N GLU A 23 11.17 -18.96 -29.33
CA GLU A 23 12.59 -19.19 -29.52
C GLU A 23 13.56 -17.98 -29.54
N GLU A 24 13.77 -17.36 -28.33
CA GLU A 24 15.16 -17.07 -27.92
C GLU A 24 15.27 -16.95 -26.40
N GLN A 25 15.83 -17.97 -25.78
CA GLN A 25 16.20 -17.98 -24.37
C GLN A 25 17.22 -16.89 -24.06
N LYS A 26 16.95 -16.09 -23.04
CA LYS A 26 17.86 -15.59 -21.99
C LYS A 26 17.81 -14.11 -21.62
N ARG A 27 16.97 -13.25 -22.20
CA ARG A 27 16.88 -11.84 -21.75
C ARG A 27 15.48 -11.20 -21.91
N GLY A 28 14.39 -11.95 -21.69
CA GLY A 28 13.03 -11.47 -21.87
C GLY A 28 12.19 -11.52 -20.60
N PHE A 29 10.99 -10.95 -20.68
CA PHE A 29 9.94 -11.07 -19.69
C PHE A 29 9.54 -12.53 -19.46
N LYS A 30 9.65 -13.01 -18.20
CA LYS A 30 9.33 -14.39 -17.83
C LYS A 30 8.02 -14.41 -17.07
N LYS A 31 6.96 -15.00 -17.64
CA LYS A 31 5.63 -15.11 -16.99
C LYS A 31 5.71 -15.77 -15.60
N GLU A 32 6.63 -16.70 -15.42
CA GLU A 32 6.93 -17.36 -14.15
C GLU A 32 7.42 -16.41 -13.04
N ASN A 33 7.89 -15.19 -13.42
CA ASN A 33 8.32 -14.15 -12.49
C ASN A 33 7.18 -13.24 -12.02
N LEU A 34 6.00 -13.38 -12.59
CA LEU A 34 4.81 -12.69 -12.09
C LEU A 34 4.36 -13.29 -10.78
N PHE A 35 3.89 -12.43 -9.89
CA PHE A 35 3.26 -12.82 -8.65
C PHE A 35 2.11 -11.89 -8.32
N MET A 36 1.17 -12.39 -7.54
CA MET A 36 0.10 -11.62 -6.94
C MET A 36 0.03 -11.93 -5.46
N GLY A 37 -0.41 -10.95 -4.71
CA GLY A 37 -0.54 -11.12 -3.28
C GLY A 37 -1.39 -10.03 -2.66
N GLY A 38 -1.40 -9.99 -1.34
CA GLY A 38 -2.14 -8.98 -0.61
C GLY A 38 -1.61 -8.80 0.79
N THR A 39 -1.88 -7.60 1.31
CA THR A 39 -1.58 -7.22 2.68
C THR A 39 -2.87 -7.00 3.43
N VAL A 40 -2.91 -7.41 4.69
CA VAL A 40 -3.96 -7.05 5.64
C VAL A 40 -3.35 -6.18 6.73
N ASN A 41 -4.03 -5.09 7.05
CA ASN A 41 -3.70 -4.21 8.16
C ASN A 41 -4.80 -4.31 9.19
N LEU A 42 -4.46 -4.65 10.41
CA LEU A 42 -5.37 -4.71 11.54
C LEU A 42 -4.73 -3.95 12.70
N GLN A 43 -5.45 -2.97 13.23
CA GLN A 43 -5.02 -2.24 14.42
C GLN A 43 -6.20 -2.07 15.36
N PHE A 44 -6.05 -2.57 16.57
CA PHE A 44 -6.99 -2.42 17.65
C PHE A 44 -6.30 -1.74 18.82
N GLY A 45 -6.90 -0.69 19.33
CA GLY A 45 -6.40 0.05 20.48
C GLY A 45 -7.55 0.63 21.31
N ASN A 46 -7.24 1.24 22.44
CA ASN A 46 -8.25 1.72 23.39
C ASN A 46 -9.29 2.69 22.78
N ARG A 47 -8.98 3.40 21.70
CA ARG A 47 -9.92 4.34 21.04
C ARG A 47 -9.81 4.28 19.52
N ILE A 48 -9.07 3.31 19.02
CA ILE A 48 -8.75 3.18 17.60
C ILE A 48 -9.15 1.78 17.12
N THR A 49 -9.80 1.71 15.98
CA THR A 49 -10.01 0.49 15.22
C THR A 49 -9.66 0.79 13.77
N SER A 50 -8.69 0.10 13.21
CA SER A 50 -8.30 0.22 11.81
C SER A 50 -8.30 -1.14 11.14
N LEU A 51 -8.85 -1.16 9.93
CA LEU A 51 -8.95 -2.35 9.08
C LEU A 51 -8.58 -1.95 7.66
N GLY A 52 -7.65 -2.67 7.04
CA GLY A 52 -7.24 -2.40 5.67
C GLY A 52 -6.80 -3.63 4.91
N ILE A 53 -6.93 -3.54 3.60
CA ILE A 53 -6.43 -4.52 2.64
C ILE A 53 -5.70 -3.81 1.52
N SER A 54 -4.66 -4.44 0.99
CA SER A 54 -3.88 -3.89 -0.11
C SER A 54 -3.47 -5.02 -1.05
N PRO A 55 -4.34 -5.41 -2.01
CA PRO A 55 -3.96 -6.33 -3.07
C PRO A 55 -2.87 -5.71 -3.95
N TYR A 56 -1.99 -6.54 -4.47
CA TYR A 56 -0.94 -6.13 -5.37
C TYR A 56 -0.64 -7.19 -6.43
N PHE A 57 -0.04 -6.69 -7.51
CA PHE A 57 0.47 -7.50 -8.60
C PHE A 57 1.90 -7.07 -8.89
N GLY A 58 2.82 -8.03 -9.03
CA GLY A 58 4.24 -7.74 -9.11
C GLY A 58 5.03 -8.66 -10.02
N TYR A 59 6.31 -8.34 -10.13
CA TYR A 59 7.29 -9.06 -10.92
C TYR A 59 8.60 -9.18 -10.15
N SER A 60 9.10 -10.40 -10.02
CA SER A 60 10.43 -10.68 -9.47
C SER A 60 11.48 -10.49 -10.56
N ILE A 61 12.20 -9.38 -10.51
CA ILE A 61 13.27 -9.07 -11.48
C ILE A 61 14.38 -10.11 -11.36
N ASN A 62 14.70 -10.47 -10.14
CA ASN A 62 15.65 -11.54 -9.83
C ASN A 62 15.39 -12.05 -8.39
N LYS A 63 16.24 -12.96 -7.89
CA LYS A 63 16.12 -13.52 -6.54
C LYS A 63 16.25 -12.51 -5.39
N TYR A 64 16.71 -11.29 -5.69
CA TYR A 64 16.94 -10.24 -4.70
C TYR A 64 15.98 -9.07 -4.81
N LEU A 65 15.28 -8.91 -5.94
CA LEU A 65 14.54 -7.69 -6.24
C LEU A 65 13.14 -8.00 -6.78
N ASP A 66 12.13 -7.59 -6.04
CA ASP A 66 10.72 -7.63 -6.43
C ASP A 66 10.19 -6.22 -6.60
N VAL A 67 9.35 -6.00 -7.61
CA VAL A 67 8.61 -4.76 -7.84
C VAL A 67 7.13 -5.07 -7.99
N ALA A 68 6.26 -4.21 -7.46
CA ALA A 68 4.82 -4.43 -7.57
C ALA A 68 4.04 -3.12 -7.59
N ALA A 69 2.88 -3.17 -8.24
CA ALA A 69 1.82 -2.18 -8.13
C ALA A 69 0.76 -2.67 -7.14
N SER A 70 0.21 -1.77 -6.34
CA SER A 70 -0.80 -2.07 -5.33
C SER A 70 -1.98 -1.11 -5.39
N VAL A 71 -3.11 -1.54 -4.83
CA VAL A 71 -4.24 -0.67 -4.53
C VAL A 71 -4.49 -0.79 -3.03
N ASN A 72 -4.44 0.35 -2.33
CA ASN A 72 -4.60 0.38 -0.89
C ASN A 72 -6.03 0.77 -0.53
N PHE A 73 -6.61 0.10 0.45
CA PHE A 73 -7.87 0.48 1.08
C PHE A 73 -7.74 0.30 2.58
N ASN A 74 -7.99 1.36 3.34
CA ASN A 74 -7.94 1.33 4.80
C ASN A 74 -9.08 2.15 5.40
N TYR A 75 -9.76 1.59 6.39
CA TYR A 75 -10.79 2.26 7.18
C TYR A 75 -10.34 2.34 8.62
N THR A 76 -10.36 3.55 9.19
CA THR A 76 -10.00 3.79 10.59
C THR A 76 -11.13 4.55 11.30
N SER A 77 -11.48 4.11 12.48
CA SER A 77 -12.42 4.76 13.37
C SER A 77 -11.74 5.11 14.68
N PHE A 78 -11.71 6.40 14.99
CA PHE A 78 -11.26 6.93 16.26
C PHE A 78 -12.50 7.24 17.11
N ARG A 79 -12.48 6.85 18.36
CA ARG A 79 -13.51 7.17 19.37
C ARG A 79 -12.92 8.17 20.36
N ASP A 80 -13.78 9.04 20.90
CA ASP A 80 -13.38 10.11 21.84
C ASP A 80 -12.19 10.93 21.29
N TYR A 81 -12.36 11.43 20.05
CA TYR A 81 -11.28 12.06 19.28
C TYR A 81 -10.96 13.47 19.80
N TYR A 82 -11.97 14.34 19.97
CA TYR A 82 -11.86 15.67 20.56
C TYR A 82 -12.55 15.75 21.92
N VAL A 83 -13.73 15.16 22.04
CA VAL A 83 -14.55 15.13 23.25
C VAL A 83 -15.10 13.73 23.48
N PRO A 84 -15.52 13.39 24.73
CA PRO A 84 -16.16 12.09 24.98
C PRO A 84 -17.36 11.84 24.06
N ASP A 85 -17.49 10.60 23.58
CA ASP A 85 -18.56 10.07 22.72
C ASP A 85 -18.55 10.59 21.27
N ASP A 86 -17.58 11.41 20.85
CA ASP A 86 -17.39 11.76 19.44
C ASP A 86 -16.64 10.66 18.66
N LYS A 87 -16.68 10.74 17.32
CA LYS A 87 -16.02 9.78 16.44
C LYS A 87 -15.43 10.50 15.23
N LEU A 88 -14.19 10.16 14.91
CA LEU A 88 -13.61 10.49 13.62
C LEU A 88 -13.47 9.20 12.80
N ARG A 89 -14.16 9.13 11.67
CA ARG A 89 -14.03 8.04 10.70
C ARG A 89 -13.18 8.51 9.54
N GLN A 90 -12.19 7.71 9.20
CA GLN A 90 -11.28 7.99 8.08
C GLN A 90 -11.26 6.80 7.13
N THR A 91 -11.47 7.07 5.85
CA THR A 91 -11.27 6.10 4.77
C THR A 91 -10.12 6.59 3.91
N VAL A 92 -9.13 5.74 3.71
CA VAL A 92 -7.96 5.99 2.87
C VAL A 92 -7.95 4.95 1.76
N TYR A 93 -7.83 5.39 0.52
CA TYR A 93 -7.71 4.49 -0.62
C TYR A 93 -6.88 5.13 -1.73
N GLY A 94 -6.22 4.31 -2.52
CA GLY A 94 -5.45 4.82 -3.65
C GLY A 94 -4.45 3.82 -4.23
N PRO A 95 -3.86 4.16 -5.38
CA PRO A 95 -2.81 3.35 -5.98
C PRO A 95 -1.48 3.52 -5.24
N GLY A 96 -0.65 2.49 -5.34
CA GLY A 96 0.71 2.49 -4.84
C GLY A 96 1.61 1.60 -5.68
N ALA A 97 2.90 1.73 -5.43
CA ALA A 97 3.91 0.84 -5.99
C ALA A 97 5.01 0.62 -4.96
N PHE A 98 5.60 -0.55 -4.95
CA PHE A 98 6.69 -0.84 -4.04
C PHE A 98 7.81 -1.65 -4.70
N VAL A 99 8.96 -1.56 -4.06
CA VAL A 99 10.15 -2.35 -4.34
C VAL A 99 10.55 -3.06 -3.06
N ARG A 100 10.87 -4.35 -3.16
CA ARG A 100 11.46 -5.16 -2.08
C ARG A 100 12.83 -5.62 -2.49
N LEU A 101 13.82 -5.35 -1.63
CA LEU A 101 15.18 -5.83 -1.78
C LEU A 101 15.44 -6.90 -0.71
N PHE A 102 15.80 -8.10 -1.13
CA PHE A 102 16.09 -9.26 -0.28
C PHE A 102 17.61 -9.50 -0.18
N PRO A 103 18.32 -8.93 0.81
CA PRO A 103 19.74 -9.24 1.00
C PRO A 103 19.96 -10.71 1.34
N VAL A 104 19.00 -11.31 2.05
CA VAL A 104 18.92 -12.75 2.34
C VAL A 104 17.48 -13.23 2.12
N LYS A 105 17.28 -14.53 1.98
CA LYS A 105 15.97 -15.11 1.58
C LYS A 105 14.80 -14.72 2.51
N PHE A 106 15.07 -14.54 3.79
CA PHE A 106 14.05 -14.31 4.82
C PHE A 106 13.95 -12.86 5.31
N LEU A 107 14.83 -11.96 4.89
CA LEU A 107 14.79 -10.55 5.27
C LEU A 107 14.72 -9.68 4.02
N PHE A 108 13.91 -8.63 4.08
CA PHE A 108 13.84 -7.64 3.01
C PHE A 108 13.75 -6.21 3.56
N ALA A 109 14.21 -5.28 2.75
CA ALA A 109 13.90 -3.86 2.88
C ALA A 109 12.83 -3.53 1.84
N GLN A 110 11.81 -2.76 2.22
CA GLN A 110 10.75 -2.29 1.32
C GLN A 110 10.77 -0.79 1.24
N ALA A 111 10.67 -0.27 0.02
CA ALA A 111 10.34 1.12 -0.27
C ALA A 111 9.02 1.14 -1.05
N GLN A 112 8.07 1.96 -0.61
CA GLN A 112 6.72 2.03 -1.19
C GLN A 112 6.27 3.46 -1.33
N TYR A 113 5.74 3.79 -2.49
CA TYR A 113 5.05 5.04 -2.76
C TYR A 113 3.55 4.78 -2.81
N GLU A 114 2.78 5.67 -2.21
CA GLU A 114 1.31 5.63 -2.23
C GLU A 114 0.76 7.02 -2.52
N PHE A 115 -0.22 7.06 -3.42
CA PHE A 115 -1.07 8.22 -3.60
C PHE A 115 -2.42 7.92 -2.97
N ASN A 116 -2.71 8.59 -1.86
CA ASN A 116 -3.84 8.30 -0.99
C ASN A 116 -4.91 9.38 -1.10
N PHE A 117 -6.16 8.98 -1.35
CA PHE A 117 -7.34 9.80 -1.18
C PHE A 117 -7.89 9.56 0.22
N LEU A 118 -7.98 10.62 1.02
CA LEU A 118 -8.45 10.58 2.40
C LEU A 118 -9.83 11.20 2.49
N LYS A 119 -10.80 10.43 2.98
CA LYS A 119 -12.15 10.92 3.34
C LYS A 119 -12.29 10.83 4.85
N GLN A 120 -12.46 11.96 5.50
CA GLN A 120 -12.68 12.04 6.94
C GLN A 120 -14.11 12.49 7.20
N THR A 121 -14.75 11.89 8.21
CA THR A 121 -16.08 12.29 8.68
C THR A 121 -16.03 12.38 10.18
N TYR A 122 -16.16 13.61 10.69
CA TYR A 122 -16.36 13.86 12.11
C TYR A 122 -17.83 13.69 12.47
N ILE A 123 -18.10 12.96 13.54
CA ILE A 123 -19.43 12.70 14.07
C ILE A 123 -19.43 13.21 15.52
N PRO A 124 -20.12 14.33 15.81
CA PRO A 124 -20.22 14.85 17.16
C PRO A 124 -20.85 13.83 18.11
N GLY A 125 -20.43 13.88 19.38
CA GLY A 125 -21.01 13.07 20.44
C GLY A 125 -22.40 13.56 20.90
N SER A 126 -23.12 12.71 21.62
CA SER A 126 -24.45 13.00 22.09
C SER A 126 -24.51 14.22 23.03
N ASN A 127 -23.43 14.47 23.77
CA ASN A 127 -23.33 15.58 24.73
C ASN A 127 -22.95 16.92 24.07
N ASN A 128 -22.55 16.93 22.81
CA ASN A 128 -22.23 18.12 22.03
C ASN A 128 -22.77 17.97 20.62
N PRO A 129 -24.08 17.99 20.42
CA PRO A 129 -24.70 17.76 19.12
C PRO A 129 -24.35 18.86 18.15
N GLY A 130 -23.97 18.49 16.92
CA GLY A 130 -23.60 19.39 15.85
C GLY A 130 -23.71 18.70 14.50
N PRO A 131 -23.54 19.42 13.40
CA PRO A 131 -23.53 18.83 12.07
C PRO A 131 -22.30 17.92 11.91
N LYS A 132 -22.47 16.87 11.12
CA LYS A 132 -21.34 16.05 10.69
C LYS A 132 -20.46 16.87 9.75
N ASP A 133 -19.18 16.93 10.03
CA ASP A 133 -18.21 17.58 9.15
C ASP A 133 -17.50 16.53 8.29
N LYS A 134 -17.37 16.83 7.01
CA LYS A 134 -16.73 15.96 6.01
C LYS A 134 -15.57 16.69 5.36
N LEU A 135 -14.41 16.06 5.40
CA LEU A 135 -13.20 16.58 4.79
C LEU A 135 -12.63 15.55 3.82
N THR A 136 -12.32 16.01 2.62
CA THR A 136 -11.62 15.19 1.62
C THR A 136 -10.27 15.83 1.35
N ARG A 137 -9.22 15.03 1.35
CA ARG A 137 -7.85 15.44 1.04
C ARG A 137 -7.16 14.34 0.24
N ASP A 138 -6.09 14.71 -0.41
CA ASP A 138 -5.13 13.77 -1.02
C ASP A 138 -3.76 13.91 -0.34
N ALA A 139 -3.00 12.83 -0.35
CA ALA A 139 -1.68 12.79 0.24
C ALA A 139 -0.79 11.79 -0.47
N HIS A 140 0.44 12.19 -0.68
CA HIS A 140 1.52 11.31 -1.09
C HIS A 140 2.23 10.78 0.16
N SER A 141 2.49 9.48 0.20
CA SER A 141 3.26 8.85 1.27
C SER A 141 4.42 8.07 0.67
N PHE A 142 5.57 8.18 1.29
CA PHE A 142 6.75 7.42 0.93
C PHE A 142 7.18 6.59 2.14
N LEU A 143 6.87 5.29 2.06
CA LEU A 143 7.06 4.35 3.15
C LEU A 143 8.35 3.57 2.94
N ILE A 144 9.14 3.43 4.00
CA ILE A 144 10.35 2.61 3.99
C ILE A 144 10.45 1.79 5.27
N GLY A 145 10.99 0.59 5.17
CA GLY A 145 11.23 -0.22 6.35
C GLY A 145 11.62 -1.66 6.07
N PRO A 146 11.99 -2.41 7.11
CA PRO A 146 12.35 -3.82 7.03
C PRO A 146 11.13 -4.73 7.05
N GLY A 147 11.33 -5.96 6.60
CA GLY A 147 10.36 -7.03 6.72
C GLY A 147 11.02 -8.41 6.78
N TYR A 148 10.26 -9.36 7.28
CA TYR A 148 10.58 -10.77 7.34
C TYR A 148 9.67 -11.54 6.39
N ALA A 149 10.24 -12.46 5.61
CA ALA A 149 9.54 -13.36 4.70
C ALA A 149 9.77 -14.81 5.12
N GLY A 150 8.69 -15.52 5.42
CA GLY A 150 8.75 -16.93 5.77
C GLY A 150 8.24 -17.81 4.65
N GLY A 151 8.95 -18.92 4.37
CA GLY A 151 8.61 -19.85 3.29
C GLY A 151 9.13 -19.44 1.90
N ARG A 152 10.02 -18.45 1.82
CA ARG A 152 10.65 -18.06 0.55
C ARG A 152 11.89 -18.92 0.27
N ASP A 153 11.71 -20.06 -0.35
CA ASP A 153 12.78 -21.06 -0.56
C ASP A 153 13.67 -20.79 -1.79
N GLY A 154 13.36 -19.73 -2.53
CA GLY A 154 14.10 -19.35 -3.75
C GLY A 154 13.52 -19.96 -5.02
N GLU A 155 12.79 -21.04 -4.95
CA GLU A 155 12.02 -21.66 -6.04
C GLU A 155 10.56 -21.22 -6.01
N SER A 156 9.97 -21.14 -4.81
CA SER A 156 8.60 -20.62 -4.63
C SER A 156 8.59 -19.11 -4.50
N LYS A 157 7.65 -18.48 -5.20
CA LYS A 157 7.33 -17.05 -5.04
C LYS A 157 6.23 -16.81 -4.03
N SER A 158 5.64 -17.88 -3.53
CA SER A 158 4.61 -17.86 -2.49
C SER A 158 5.26 -17.89 -1.12
N PHE A 159 5.05 -16.84 -0.33
CA PHE A 159 5.56 -16.72 1.02
C PHE A 159 4.65 -15.79 1.84
N TYR A 160 4.62 -16.00 3.15
CA TYR A 160 4.01 -15.05 4.06
C TYR A 160 5.07 -14.04 4.53
N TYR A 161 4.63 -12.85 4.88
CA TYR A 161 5.55 -11.83 5.38
C TYR A 161 4.92 -10.93 6.41
N ILE A 162 5.79 -10.31 7.20
CA ILE A 162 5.47 -9.21 8.08
C ILE A 162 6.48 -8.09 7.84
N SER A 163 6.03 -6.83 7.81
CA SER A 163 6.90 -5.67 7.65
C SER A 163 6.48 -4.54 8.57
N VAL A 164 7.45 -3.72 8.93
CA VAL A 164 7.24 -2.48 9.67
C VAL A 164 7.74 -1.33 8.82
N LEU A 165 6.84 -0.41 8.46
CA LEU A 165 7.14 0.69 7.56
C LEU A 165 6.91 2.03 8.26
N TRP A 166 7.69 3.04 7.90
CA TRP A 166 7.55 4.43 8.33
C TRP A 166 7.41 5.35 7.13
N ASP A 167 6.53 6.34 7.24
CA ASP A 167 6.43 7.39 6.22
C ASP A 167 7.56 8.40 6.41
N VAL A 168 8.54 8.34 5.53
CA VAL A 168 9.68 9.27 5.47
C VAL A 168 9.42 10.45 4.53
N GLY A 169 8.26 10.48 3.87
CA GLY A 169 7.83 11.61 3.04
C GLY A 169 7.55 12.86 3.88
N ASN A 170 7.58 14.02 3.25
CA ASN A 170 7.37 15.30 3.94
C ASN A 170 5.93 15.85 3.85
N ASN A 171 4.95 15.00 3.51
CA ASN A 171 3.56 15.42 3.40
C ASN A 171 2.87 15.40 4.76
N LYS A 172 2.41 16.57 5.23
CA LYS A 172 1.70 16.72 6.51
C LYS A 172 0.32 16.05 6.52
N ASN A 173 -0.28 15.84 5.35
CA ASN A 173 -1.59 15.19 5.22
C ASN A 173 -1.49 13.67 5.13
N SER A 174 -0.29 13.09 5.21
CA SER A 174 -0.12 11.64 5.17
C SER A 174 -0.94 10.95 6.25
N PRO A 175 -1.69 9.87 5.92
CA PRO A 175 -2.45 9.10 6.89
C PRO A 175 -1.59 8.34 7.90
N TYR A 176 -0.27 8.33 7.70
CA TYR A 176 0.72 7.58 8.48
C TYR A 176 1.55 8.49 9.39
N LYS A 177 1.06 9.69 9.66
CA LYS A 177 1.67 10.64 10.59
C LYS A 177 0.72 11.02 11.71
N ASP A 178 1.30 11.30 12.88
CA ASP A 178 0.56 11.83 14.00
C ASP A 178 0.30 13.36 13.84
N ASN A 179 -0.45 13.93 14.78
CA ASN A 179 -0.79 15.36 14.79
C ASN A 179 0.44 16.29 14.91
N LEU A 180 1.59 15.75 15.30
CA LEU A 180 2.86 16.46 15.37
C LEU A 180 3.71 16.29 14.10
N GLY A 181 3.19 15.57 13.09
CA GLY A 181 3.88 15.28 11.84
C GLY A 181 4.94 14.18 11.95
N ARG A 182 4.98 13.42 13.05
CA ARG A 182 5.90 12.31 13.24
C ARG A 182 5.36 11.05 12.57
N ALA A 183 6.25 10.29 11.94
CA ALA A 183 5.87 9.02 11.33
C ALA A 183 5.45 7.99 12.39
N VAL A 184 4.29 7.39 12.21
CA VAL A 184 3.79 6.29 13.03
C VAL A 184 4.14 4.98 12.32
N PRO A 185 4.73 3.99 13.01
CA PRO A 185 5.05 2.70 12.40
C PRO A 185 3.78 1.97 11.95
N ILE A 186 3.83 1.41 10.76
CA ILE A 186 2.75 0.66 10.12
C ILE A 186 3.18 -0.79 10.07
N ILE A 187 2.44 -1.66 10.72
CA ILE A 187 2.67 -3.11 10.67
C ILE A 187 1.79 -3.68 9.56
N ARG A 188 2.40 -4.39 8.64
CA ARG A 188 1.72 -5.07 7.53
C ARG A 188 2.06 -6.54 7.52
N ALA A 189 1.05 -7.38 7.47
CA ALA A 189 1.19 -8.81 7.25
C ALA A 189 0.52 -9.19 5.93
N GLY A 190 1.11 -10.11 5.21
CA GLY A 190 0.57 -10.49 3.90
C GLY A 190 1.08 -11.83 3.40
N TYR A 191 0.56 -12.17 2.25
CA TYR A 191 0.93 -13.36 1.49
C TYR A 191 1.18 -12.98 0.03
N ASN A 192 2.21 -13.61 -0.53
CA ASN A 192 2.66 -13.44 -1.91
C ASN A 192 2.34 -14.68 -2.71
#